data_9c948b07eb47bf032aafdbebf443a9a6
#
_entry.id   9c948b07eb47bf032aafdbebf443a9a6
#
_cell.length_a   1.000
_cell.length_b   1.000
_cell.length_c   1.000
_cell.angle_alpha   90.00
_cell.angle_beta   90.00
_cell.angle_gamma   90.00
#
_symmetry.space_group_name_H-M   'P 1'
#
loop_
_entity.id
_entity.type
_entity.pdbx_description
1 polymer ?
#
loop_
_entity_poly.entity_id
_entity_poly.type
_entity_poly.pdbx_seq_one_letter_code
_entity_poly.pdbx_strand_id
1 'polypeptide(L)'
;MEGLPQSGTGQTALLTGVNAARLLGHHQGPFPSPRLRPLLKASLYAWAKEEGLALLHANAYRPEYLEKATRGRRLFLSAFAQSARLAGLPLLPLDHPLALPPGFWEDPYGVGAKAAALTRRFDLVVLEYWALDLLAHRDPERLPERFRELTLFLRGFLEEGGELLLTSDHGNAEEPWHPRHTLNPVPLVYTGEAPPPPLDLTGVLPWMQRILTSKYKKSDRNT
;
A
#
# COMPACT_ATOMS: atom_id res chain seq x y z
N MET A 1 -17.64 0.10 -4.42
CA MET A 1 -17.98 -1.22 -3.83
C MET A 1 -19.13 -1.02 -2.85
N GLU A 2 -20.14 -1.85 -2.89
CA GLU A 2 -21.28 -1.76 -1.98
C GLU A 2 -20.93 -2.33 -0.59
N GLY A 3 -21.53 -1.79 0.46
CA GLY A 3 -21.34 -2.18 1.85
C GLY A 3 -20.12 -1.54 2.52
N LEU A 4 -19.93 -1.82 3.81
CA LEU A 4 -18.86 -1.24 4.62
C LEU A 4 -17.50 -1.82 4.24
N PRO A 5 -16.55 -1.02 3.75
CA PRO A 5 -15.27 -1.49 3.23
C PRO A 5 -14.41 -2.15 4.32
N GLN A 6 -13.57 -3.09 3.91
CA GLN A 6 -12.65 -3.84 4.77
C GLN A 6 -11.31 -4.03 4.06
N SER A 7 -10.21 -4.05 4.82
CA SER A 7 -8.84 -4.09 4.29
C SER A 7 -8.58 -5.25 3.33
N GLY A 8 -9.02 -6.47 3.65
CA GLY A 8 -8.78 -7.64 2.78
C GLY A 8 -9.36 -7.47 1.37
N THR A 9 -10.56 -6.87 1.24
CA THR A 9 -11.21 -6.61 -0.05
C THR A 9 -10.76 -5.29 -0.68
N GLY A 10 -10.56 -4.23 0.12
CA GLY A 10 -10.11 -2.92 -0.35
C GLY A 10 -8.70 -2.98 -0.96
N GLN A 11 -7.74 -3.53 -0.23
CA GLN A 11 -6.38 -3.74 -0.71
C GLN A 11 -6.32 -4.66 -1.94
N THR A 12 -7.15 -5.74 -1.95
CA THR A 12 -7.23 -6.58 -3.15
C THR A 12 -7.72 -5.78 -4.34
N ALA A 13 -8.73 -4.92 -4.18
CA ALA A 13 -9.23 -4.09 -5.27
C ALA A 13 -8.19 -3.08 -5.77
N LEU A 14 -7.46 -2.41 -4.86
CA LEU A 14 -6.35 -1.52 -5.20
C LEU A 14 -5.26 -2.22 -6.04
N LEU A 15 -4.89 -3.43 -5.64
CA LEU A 15 -3.77 -4.16 -6.24
C LEU A 15 -4.13 -4.85 -7.54
N THR A 16 -5.41 -5.19 -7.76
CA THR A 16 -5.81 -6.07 -8.88
C THR A 16 -6.79 -5.42 -9.87
N GLY A 17 -7.35 -4.25 -9.52
CA GLY A 17 -8.40 -3.63 -10.31
C GLY A 17 -9.74 -4.38 -10.28
N VAL A 18 -9.87 -5.42 -9.46
CA VAL A 18 -11.10 -6.25 -9.39
C VAL A 18 -11.89 -5.88 -8.15
N ASN A 19 -13.21 -5.73 -8.30
CA ASN A 19 -14.12 -5.56 -7.16
C ASN A 19 -14.20 -6.86 -6.34
N ALA A 20 -13.26 -7.02 -5.40
CA ALA A 20 -13.12 -8.22 -4.59
C ALA A 20 -14.34 -8.49 -3.69
N ALA A 21 -15.00 -7.43 -3.18
CA ALA A 21 -16.19 -7.57 -2.37
C ALA A 21 -17.37 -8.11 -3.19
N ARG A 22 -17.54 -7.63 -4.43
CA ARG A 22 -18.57 -8.14 -5.35
C ARG A 22 -18.32 -9.61 -5.69
N LEU A 23 -17.06 -9.99 -5.92
CA LEU A 23 -16.69 -11.39 -6.19
C LEU A 23 -17.01 -12.32 -5.03
N LEU A 24 -16.80 -11.87 -3.79
CA LEU A 24 -17.09 -12.67 -2.59
C LEU A 24 -18.56 -12.62 -2.17
N GLY A 25 -19.32 -11.59 -2.59
CA GLY A 25 -20.66 -11.28 -2.12
C GLY A 25 -20.67 -10.49 -0.78
N HIS A 26 -19.51 -10.14 -0.24
CA HIS A 26 -19.34 -9.37 1.01
C HIS A 26 -17.96 -8.72 1.10
N HIS A 27 -17.84 -7.69 1.93
CA HIS A 27 -16.52 -7.15 2.33
C HIS A 27 -15.82 -8.09 3.33
N GLN A 28 -14.50 -8.18 3.24
CA GLN A 28 -13.69 -9.06 4.07
C GLN A 28 -12.43 -8.34 4.56
N GLY A 29 -12.17 -8.45 5.85
CA GLY A 29 -10.97 -7.94 6.53
C GLY A 29 -10.58 -8.82 7.72
N PRO A 30 -9.45 -8.51 8.37
CA PRO A 30 -8.39 -7.61 7.91
C PRO A 30 -7.53 -8.19 6.76
N PHE A 31 -7.52 -9.51 6.58
CA PHE A 31 -6.66 -10.20 5.60
C PHE A 31 -7.49 -10.85 4.48
N PRO A 32 -6.96 -10.89 3.25
CA PRO A 32 -7.65 -11.58 2.16
C PRO A 32 -7.74 -13.09 2.42
N SER A 33 -8.90 -13.66 2.12
CA SER A 33 -9.11 -15.11 2.22
C SER A 33 -8.40 -15.88 1.10
N PRO A 34 -8.27 -17.20 1.25
CA PRO A 34 -7.74 -18.06 0.18
C PRO A 34 -8.49 -17.92 -1.15
N ARG A 35 -9.77 -17.54 -1.15
CA ARG A 35 -10.58 -17.30 -2.36
C ARG A 35 -10.10 -16.11 -3.18
N LEU A 36 -9.43 -15.12 -2.55
CA LEU A 36 -8.89 -13.93 -3.23
C LEU A 36 -7.45 -14.15 -3.75
N ARG A 37 -6.75 -15.21 -3.32
CA ARG A 37 -5.37 -15.50 -3.75
C ARG A 37 -5.17 -15.59 -5.26
N PRO A 38 -6.06 -16.19 -6.05
CA PRO A 38 -5.92 -16.18 -7.52
C PRO A 38 -5.84 -14.77 -8.10
N LEU A 39 -6.61 -13.82 -7.56
CA LEU A 39 -6.55 -12.41 -7.98
C LEU A 39 -5.20 -11.78 -7.63
N LEU A 40 -4.69 -12.02 -6.42
CA LEU A 40 -3.41 -11.46 -5.97
C LEU A 40 -2.20 -11.92 -6.81
N LYS A 41 -2.32 -13.03 -7.54
CA LYS A 41 -1.31 -13.47 -8.52
C LYS A 41 -1.22 -12.56 -9.75
N ALA A 42 -2.28 -11.82 -10.07
CA ALA A 42 -2.34 -10.85 -11.17
C ALA A 42 -2.34 -9.41 -10.64
N SER A 43 -1.64 -9.15 -9.53
CA SER A 43 -1.59 -7.85 -8.87
C SER A 43 -0.60 -6.89 -9.53
N LEU A 44 -0.59 -5.63 -9.04
CA LEU A 44 0.42 -4.62 -9.37
C LEU A 44 1.85 -5.20 -9.33
N TYR A 45 2.16 -6.04 -8.34
CA TYR A 45 3.50 -6.64 -8.19
C TYR A 45 3.84 -7.61 -9.32
N ALA A 46 2.87 -8.45 -9.71
CA ALA A 46 3.07 -9.39 -10.82
C ALA A 46 3.24 -8.63 -12.13
N TRP A 47 2.36 -7.66 -12.40
CA TRP A 47 2.44 -6.81 -13.58
C TRP A 47 3.77 -6.05 -13.64
N ALA A 48 4.19 -5.38 -12.56
CA ALA A 48 5.45 -4.64 -12.55
C ALA A 48 6.66 -5.55 -12.84
N LYS A 49 6.65 -6.77 -12.32
CA LYS A 49 7.68 -7.76 -12.62
C LYS A 49 7.66 -8.23 -14.09
N GLU A 50 6.48 -8.44 -14.67
CA GLU A 50 6.31 -8.80 -16.08
C GLU A 50 6.81 -7.68 -17.02
N GLU A 51 6.63 -6.43 -16.62
CA GLU A 51 7.19 -5.25 -17.33
C GLU A 51 8.69 -5.04 -17.07
N GLY A 52 9.35 -5.89 -16.28
CA GLY A 52 10.79 -5.79 -15.98
C GLY A 52 11.16 -4.68 -15.01
N LEU A 53 10.17 -4.12 -14.26
CA LEU A 53 10.41 -3.03 -13.31
C LEU A 53 11.12 -3.51 -12.05
N ALA A 54 12.10 -2.74 -11.58
CA ALA A 54 12.73 -2.95 -10.28
C ALA A 54 11.75 -2.56 -9.17
N LEU A 55 11.34 -3.56 -8.37
CA LEU A 55 10.24 -3.46 -7.43
C LEU A 55 10.69 -3.76 -6.00
N LEU A 56 10.24 -2.94 -5.04
CA LEU A 56 10.49 -3.12 -3.61
C LEU A 56 9.18 -3.08 -2.82
N HIS A 57 8.90 -4.10 -2.02
CA HIS A 57 7.95 -4.05 -0.92
C HIS A 57 8.72 -3.66 0.35
N ALA A 58 8.63 -2.39 0.75
CA ALA A 58 9.55 -1.80 1.71
C ALA A 58 9.17 -2.03 3.18
N ASN A 59 7.99 -2.56 3.49
CA ASN A 59 7.56 -2.79 4.86
C ASN A 59 8.52 -3.70 5.62
N ALA A 60 8.84 -3.28 6.84
CA ALA A 60 9.62 -4.06 7.81
C ALA A 60 8.71 -4.99 8.63
N TYR A 61 9.17 -6.20 8.89
CA TYR A 61 8.42 -7.21 9.65
C TYR A 61 9.26 -7.79 10.78
N ARG A 62 8.62 -8.07 11.93
CA ARG A 62 9.23 -8.85 13.00
C ARG A 62 9.29 -10.33 12.59
N PRO A 63 10.41 -11.04 12.78
CA PRO A 63 10.53 -12.44 12.41
C PRO A 63 9.43 -13.32 13.02
N GLU A 64 9.10 -13.11 14.30
CA GLU A 64 8.08 -13.88 15.01
C GLU A 64 6.68 -13.65 14.41
N TYR A 65 6.40 -12.42 13.91
CA TYR A 65 5.18 -12.14 13.20
C TYR A 65 5.13 -12.91 11.87
N LEU A 66 6.20 -12.87 11.09
CA LEU A 66 6.26 -13.58 9.80
C LEU A 66 6.07 -15.08 9.98
N GLU A 67 6.71 -15.66 10.99
CA GLU A 67 6.55 -17.08 11.30
C GLU A 67 5.08 -17.43 11.58
N LYS A 68 4.41 -16.68 12.44
CA LYS A 68 2.99 -16.89 12.76
C LYS A 68 2.07 -16.60 11.58
N ALA A 69 2.31 -15.51 10.87
CA ALA A 69 1.45 -15.03 9.78
C ALA A 69 1.49 -15.95 8.54
N THR A 70 2.55 -16.74 8.39
CA THR A 70 2.75 -17.62 7.22
C THR A 70 2.47 -19.09 7.49
N ARG A 71 2.15 -19.47 8.73
CA ARG A 71 1.78 -20.85 9.08
C ARG A 71 0.39 -21.22 8.54
N GLY A 72 0.28 -22.44 8.01
CA GLY A 72 -0.99 -23.03 7.60
C GLY A 72 -1.56 -22.51 6.27
N ARG A 73 -2.83 -22.84 6.02
CA ARG A 73 -3.53 -22.51 4.75
C ARG A 73 -3.98 -21.06 4.68
N ARG A 74 -4.35 -20.45 5.81
CA ARG A 74 -4.74 -19.06 5.93
C ARG A 74 -3.53 -18.22 6.31
N LEU A 75 -3.18 -17.26 5.47
CA LEU A 75 -2.11 -16.32 5.76
C LEU A 75 -2.69 -15.09 6.46
N PHE A 76 -2.06 -14.68 7.56
CA PHE A 76 -2.38 -13.46 8.31
C PHE A 76 -1.51 -12.29 7.84
N LEU A 77 -1.44 -12.10 6.52
CA LEU A 77 -0.70 -11.03 5.83
C LEU A 77 -1.68 -10.17 5.05
N SER A 78 -1.38 -8.87 4.94
CA SER A 78 -2.10 -7.94 4.06
C SER A 78 -2.14 -8.46 2.61
N ALA A 79 -3.02 -7.90 1.79
CA ALA A 79 -3.03 -8.22 0.36
C ALA A 79 -1.72 -7.80 -0.32
N PHE A 80 -1.13 -6.69 0.12
CA PHE A 80 0.18 -6.21 -0.37
C PHE A 80 1.28 -7.23 -0.08
N ALA A 81 1.44 -7.65 1.19
CA ALA A 81 2.44 -8.63 1.58
C ALA A 81 2.24 -9.99 0.90
N GLN A 82 0.98 -10.44 0.74
CA GLN A 82 0.68 -11.67 -0.01
C GLN A 82 1.05 -11.54 -1.49
N SER A 83 0.73 -10.40 -2.12
CA SER A 83 1.07 -10.14 -3.53
C SER A 83 2.57 -10.04 -3.75
N ALA A 84 3.32 -9.37 -2.85
CA ALA A 84 4.77 -9.32 -2.88
C ALA A 84 5.38 -10.73 -2.87
N ARG A 85 4.94 -11.58 -1.94
CA ARG A 85 5.41 -12.98 -1.89
C ARG A 85 5.04 -13.80 -3.14
N LEU A 86 3.84 -13.61 -3.68
CA LEU A 86 3.38 -14.29 -4.90
C LEU A 86 4.21 -13.86 -6.13
N ALA A 87 4.69 -12.61 -6.15
CA ALA A 87 5.62 -12.10 -7.15
C ALA A 87 7.09 -12.52 -6.89
N GLY A 88 7.37 -13.24 -5.80
CA GLY A 88 8.72 -13.71 -5.45
C GLY A 88 9.58 -12.67 -4.73
N LEU A 89 8.98 -11.59 -4.19
CA LEU A 89 9.70 -10.62 -3.39
C LEU A 89 9.84 -11.10 -1.93
N PRO A 90 10.96 -10.81 -1.27
CA PRO A 90 11.11 -11.07 0.16
C PRO A 90 10.26 -10.11 0.98
N LEU A 91 9.75 -10.57 2.13
CA LEU A 91 9.28 -9.69 3.20
C LEU A 91 10.47 -9.38 4.11
N LEU A 92 10.80 -8.11 4.26
CA LEU A 92 12.05 -7.68 4.87
C LEU A 92 11.98 -7.71 6.40
N PRO A 93 13.00 -8.22 7.11
CA PRO A 93 13.08 -8.09 8.55
C PRO A 93 13.35 -6.64 8.97
N LEU A 94 13.12 -6.31 10.25
CA LEU A 94 13.24 -4.95 10.79
C LEU A 94 14.62 -4.31 10.60
N ASP A 95 15.68 -5.10 10.66
CA ASP A 95 17.07 -4.68 10.54
C ASP A 95 17.59 -4.62 9.10
N HIS A 96 16.76 -4.99 8.13
CA HIS A 96 17.16 -4.96 6.72
C HIS A 96 17.37 -3.52 6.24
N PRO A 97 18.48 -3.20 5.54
CA PRO A 97 18.81 -1.80 5.15
C PRO A 97 17.77 -1.14 4.22
N LEU A 98 17.00 -1.93 3.45
CA LEU A 98 15.93 -1.45 2.57
C LEU A 98 14.56 -1.39 3.26
N ALA A 99 14.43 -1.91 4.48
CA ALA A 99 13.16 -1.95 5.18
C ALA A 99 12.77 -0.58 5.75
N LEU A 100 11.47 -0.30 5.70
CA LEU A 100 10.85 0.87 6.32
C LEU A 100 9.82 0.39 7.35
N PRO A 101 9.86 0.89 8.59
CA PRO A 101 8.82 0.57 9.58
C PRO A 101 7.44 1.02 9.08
N PRO A 102 6.36 0.26 9.36
CA PRO A 102 5.02 0.56 8.86
C PRO A 102 4.26 1.64 9.66
N GLY A 103 4.95 2.42 10.47
CA GLY A 103 4.44 3.49 11.33
C GLY A 103 5.13 3.52 12.70
N PHE A 104 4.76 4.47 13.57
CA PHE A 104 5.37 4.72 14.88
C PHE A 104 6.87 5.00 14.77
N TRP A 105 7.21 6.00 13.97
CA TRP A 105 8.60 6.37 13.68
C TRP A 105 9.16 7.32 14.74
N GLU A 106 10.39 7.07 15.18
CA GLU A 106 11.15 8.00 16.03
C GLU A 106 11.64 9.22 15.24
N ASP A 107 12.06 8.98 13.99
CA ASP A 107 12.44 10.03 13.03
C ASP A 107 11.62 9.89 11.74
N PRO A 108 10.38 10.38 11.70
CA PRO A 108 9.53 10.26 10.52
C PRO A 108 10.07 11.01 9.29
N TYR A 109 10.74 12.14 9.48
CA TYR A 109 11.36 12.89 8.38
C TYR A 109 12.50 12.08 7.74
N GLY A 110 13.41 11.54 8.53
CA GLY A 110 14.51 10.70 8.04
C GLY A 110 14.02 9.41 7.37
N VAL A 111 12.93 8.80 7.86
CA VAL A 111 12.30 7.65 7.20
C VAL A 111 11.71 8.06 5.84
N GLY A 112 11.13 9.26 5.72
CA GLY A 112 10.66 9.82 4.46
C GLY A 112 11.79 10.05 3.47
N ALA A 113 12.89 10.67 3.90
CA ALA A 113 14.09 10.87 3.08
C ALA A 113 14.71 9.53 2.62
N LYS A 114 14.76 8.54 3.50
CA LYS A 114 15.18 7.17 3.15
C LYS A 114 14.24 6.56 2.10
N ALA A 115 12.93 6.71 2.23
CA ALA A 115 11.96 6.22 1.24
C ALA A 115 12.20 6.86 -0.14
N ALA A 116 12.44 8.17 -0.20
CA ALA A 116 12.80 8.86 -1.44
C ALA A 116 14.11 8.35 -2.05
N ALA A 117 15.12 8.07 -1.22
CA ALA A 117 16.38 7.47 -1.69
C ALA A 117 16.16 6.08 -2.32
N LEU A 118 15.19 5.30 -1.82
CA LEU A 118 14.85 4.00 -2.40
C LEU A 118 14.21 4.15 -3.79
N THR A 119 13.43 5.20 -4.07
CA THR A 119 12.84 5.44 -5.40
C THR A 119 13.87 5.78 -6.48
N ARG A 120 15.11 6.15 -6.11
CA ARG A 120 16.23 6.30 -7.04
C ARG A 120 16.87 4.96 -7.45
N ARG A 121 16.54 3.87 -6.75
CA ARG A 121 17.11 2.52 -6.98
C ARG A 121 16.07 1.52 -7.49
N PHE A 122 14.80 1.79 -7.24
CA PHE A 122 13.68 0.95 -7.62
C PHE A 122 12.66 1.77 -8.37
N ASP A 123 12.11 1.21 -9.43
CA ASP A 123 11.09 1.84 -10.25
C ASP A 123 9.75 1.99 -9.53
N LEU A 124 9.48 1.09 -8.57
CA LEU A 124 8.32 1.11 -7.72
C LEU A 124 8.66 0.66 -6.29
N VAL A 125 8.45 1.54 -5.33
CA VAL A 125 8.55 1.26 -3.89
C VAL A 125 7.17 1.29 -3.28
N VAL A 126 6.75 0.21 -2.65
CA VAL A 126 5.44 0.10 -1.99
C VAL A 126 5.62 0.04 -0.49
N LEU A 127 4.90 0.91 0.22
CA LEU A 127 4.87 0.99 1.67
C LEU A 127 3.42 1.04 2.16
N GLU A 128 3.06 0.17 3.10
CA GLU A 128 1.81 0.24 3.85
C GLU A 128 2.05 0.99 5.16
N TYR A 129 1.21 1.98 5.47
CA TYR A 129 1.23 2.72 6.73
C TYR A 129 0.01 2.32 7.58
N TRP A 130 0.22 1.49 8.58
CA TRP A 130 -0.88 0.89 9.37
C TRP A 130 -1.28 1.68 10.60
N ALA A 131 -0.46 2.66 11.02
CA ALA A 131 -0.62 3.32 12.31
C ALA A 131 -1.95 4.07 12.45
N LEU A 132 -2.47 4.67 11.37
CA LEU A 132 -3.74 5.40 11.41
C LEU A 132 -4.92 4.44 11.64
N ASP A 133 -5.01 3.36 10.87
CA ASP A 133 -6.09 2.38 11.02
C ASP A 133 -6.05 1.71 12.39
N LEU A 134 -4.84 1.32 12.83
CA LEU A 134 -4.65 0.69 14.14
C LEU A 134 -5.13 1.59 15.28
N LEU A 135 -4.79 2.89 15.25
CA LEU A 135 -5.18 3.82 16.32
C LEU A 135 -6.63 4.27 16.21
N ALA A 136 -7.18 4.42 15.01
CA ALA A 136 -8.62 4.70 14.86
C ALA A 136 -9.49 3.63 15.53
N HIS A 137 -9.03 2.38 15.55
CA HIS A 137 -9.73 1.29 16.24
C HIS A 137 -9.42 1.14 17.73
N ARG A 138 -8.27 1.61 18.22
CA ARG A 138 -7.79 1.30 19.58
C ARG A 138 -7.60 2.50 20.48
N ASP A 139 -7.18 3.61 19.93
CA ASP A 139 -6.78 4.80 20.67
C ASP A 139 -6.88 6.05 19.77
N PRO A 140 -8.12 6.47 19.41
CA PRO A 140 -8.33 7.54 18.45
C PRO A 140 -7.80 8.90 18.94
N GLU A 141 -7.60 9.09 20.26
CA GLU A 141 -7.03 10.32 20.83
C GLU A 141 -5.59 10.57 20.32
N ARG A 142 -4.87 9.53 19.95
CA ARG A 142 -3.51 9.62 19.42
C ARG A 142 -3.42 9.85 17.90
N LEU A 143 -4.53 9.86 17.19
CA LEU A 143 -4.52 10.12 15.74
C LEU A 143 -3.87 11.45 15.36
N PRO A 144 -4.10 12.60 16.06
CA PRO A 144 -3.42 13.85 15.71
C PRO A 144 -1.90 13.74 15.74
N GLU A 145 -1.33 12.97 16.66
CA GLU A 145 0.12 12.70 16.72
C GLU A 145 0.57 11.91 15.48
N ARG A 146 -0.19 10.89 15.08
CA ARG A 146 0.16 10.06 13.91
C ARG A 146 0.00 10.82 12.58
N PHE A 147 -0.96 11.72 12.48
CA PHE A 147 -1.05 12.60 11.31
C PHE A 147 0.13 13.56 11.21
N ARG A 148 0.65 14.09 12.33
CA ARG A 148 1.89 14.90 12.33
C ARG A 148 3.08 14.07 11.90
N GLU A 149 3.22 12.85 12.40
CA GLU A 149 4.27 11.90 12.02
C GLU A 149 4.21 11.61 10.50
N LEU A 150 3.04 11.28 9.97
CA LEU A 150 2.85 11.06 8.53
C LEU A 150 3.19 12.34 7.72
N THR A 151 2.81 13.52 8.22
CA THR A 151 3.14 14.79 7.57
C THR A 151 4.66 15.01 7.50
N LEU A 152 5.40 14.71 8.57
CA LEU A 152 6.86 14.80 8.57
C LEU A 152 7.51 13.79 7.63
N PHE A 153 6.99 12.56 7.57
CA PHE A 153 7.42 11.55 6.60
C PHE A 153 7.23 12.06 5.16
N LEU A 154 6.03 12.54 4.83
CA LEU A 154 5.71 13.06 3.50
C LEU A 154 6.60 14.24 3.14
N ARG A 155 6.88 15.13 4.12
CA ARG A 155 7.78 16.27 3.93
C ARG A 155 9.19 15.79 3.60
N GLY A 156 9.78 14.88 4.38
CA GLY A 156 11.11 14.34 4.11
C GLY A 156 11.20 13.61 2.78
N PHE A 157 10.12 12.92 2.39
CA PHE A 157 10.04 12.25 1.08
C PHE A 157 10.03 13.24 -0.09
N LEU A 158 9.21 14.28 -0.02
CA LEU A 158 9.01 15.24 -1.11
C LEU A 158 10.19 16.22 -1.25
N GLU A 159 10.78 16.68 -0.14
CA GLU A 159 11.96 17.55 -0.14
C GLU A 159 13.20 16.87 -0.76
N GLU A 160 13.28 15.54 -0.66
CA GLU A 160 14.29 14.72 -1.33
C GLU A 160 13.94 14.39 -2.81
N GLY A 161 12.89 14.98 -3.35
CA GLY A 161 12.48 14.82 -4.74
C GLY A 161 11.77 13.51 -5.05
N GLY A 162 11.23 12.84 -4.04
CA GLY A 162 10.44 11.62 -4.22
C GLY A 162 9.12 11.90 -4.96
N GLU A 163 8.72 11.00 -5.85
CA GLU A 163 7.41 11.04 -6.51
C GLU A 163 6.46 10.06 -5.83
N LEU A 164 5.33 10.57 -5.35
CA LEU A 164 4.41 9.89 -4.45
C LEU A 164 3.06 9.62 -5.09
N LEU A 165 2.54 8.41 -4.89
CA LEU A 165 1.12 8.09 -4.93
C LEU A 165 0.67 7.69 -3.52
N LEU A 166 -0.25 8.46 -2.94
CA LEU A 166 -0.87 8.20 -1.63
C LEU A 166 -2.35 7.89 -1.82
N THR A 167 -2.80 6.79 -1.24
CA THR A 167 -4.23 6.43 -1.19
C THR A 167 -4.53 5.59 0.06
N SER A 168 -5.80 5.27 0.28
CA SER A 168 -6.25 4.33 1.31
C SER A 168 -7.17 3.27 0.72
N ASP A 169 -7.25 2.13 1.36
CA ASP A 169 -8.10 1.00 0.99
C ASP A 169 -9.53 1.13 1.55
N HIS A 170 -9.76 1.99 2.53
CA HIS A 170 -11.05 2.36 3.12
C HIS A 170 -10.93 3.63 3.98
N GLY A 171 -12.06 4.22 4.33
CA GLY A 171 -12.17 5.29 5.32
C GLY A 171 -12.19 4.72 6.75
N ASN A 172 -11.63 5.48 7.69
CA ASN A 172 -11.61 5.17 9.13
C ASN A 172 -11.13 6.38 9.96
N ALA A 173 -9.88 6.81 9.78
CA ALA A 173 -9.21 7.80 10.62
C ALA A 173 -9.80 9.22 10.50
N GLU A 174 -10.56 9.52 9.46
CA GLU A 174 -11.26 10.78 9.27
C GLU A 174 -12.49 10.94 10.18
N GLU A 175 -13.01 9.82 10.71
CA GLU A 175 -14.07 9.79 11.72
C GLU A 175 -13.61 9.00 12.96
N PRO A 176 -12.70 9.56 13.77
CA PRO A 176 -11.96 8.82 14.80
C PRO A 176 -12.83 8.20 15.89
N TRP A 177 -14.06 8.69 16.08
CA TRP A 177 -15.00 8.18 17.07
C TRP A 177 -16.02 7.20 16.50
N HIS A 178 -15.95 6.95 15.20
CA HIS A 178 -16.78 5.92 14.56
C HIS A 178 -16.18 4.53 14.86
N PRO A 179 -16.97 3.56 15.36
CA PRO A 179 -16.42 2.29 15.86
C PRO A 179 -15.98 1.33 14.74
N ARG A 180 -16.25 1.66 13.50
CA ARG A 180 -15.95 0.84 12.30
C ARG A 180 -15.45 1.72 11.17
N HIS A 181 -15.02 1.09 10.08
CA HIS A 181 -14.69 1.80 8.85
C HIS A 181 -15.88 2.64 8.35
N THR A 182 -15.61 3.61 7.49
CA THR A 182 -16.61 4.52 6.94
C THR A 182 -16.85 4.26 5.45
N LEU A 183 -17.91 4.86 4.91
CA LEU A 183 -18.19 4.91 3.48
C LEU A 183 -17.64 6.17 2.82
N ASN A 184 -16.90 6.98 3.56
CA ASN A 184 -16.33 8.23 3.06
C ASN A 184 -15.34 7.97 1.92
N PRO A 185 -15.22 8.92 0.98
CA PRO A 185 -14.19 8.86 -0.04
C PRO A 185 -12.80 8.85 0.59
N VAL A 186 -11.91 8.04 0.03
CA VAL A 186 -10.51 8.00 0.44
C VAL A 186 -9.67 8.96 -0.42
N PRO A 187 -8.56 9.50 0.10
CA PRO A 187 -7.68 10.36 -0.68
C PRO A 187 -7.04 9.56 -1.83
N LEU A 188 -6.81 10.23 -2.95
CA LEU A 188 -5.92 9.79 -4.00
C LEU A 188 -5.07 10.99 -4.42
N VAL A 189 -3.81 10.98 -4.01
CA VAL A 189 -2.85 12.06 -4.27
C VAL A 189 -1.69 11.50 -5.07
N TYR A 190 -1.36 12.16 -6.18
CA TYR A 190 -0.19 11.87 -6.97
C TYR A 190 0.57 13.16 -7.26
N THR A 191 1.90 13.15 -7.07
CA THR A 191 2.71 14.37 -7.19
C THR A 191 3.33 14.56 -8.57
N GLY A 192 3.24 13.57 -9.45
CA GLY A 192 3.72 13.64 -10.83
C GLY A 192 2.63 13.99 -11.85
N GLU A 193 3.00 13.94 -13.13
CA GLU A 193 2.05 14.08 -14.24
C GLU A 193 1.25 12.80 -14.44
N ALA A 194 -0.08 12.91 -14.49
CA ALA A 194 -0.96 11.76 -14.65
C ALA A 194 -2.21 12.07 -15.49
N PRO A 195 -2.81 11.06 -16.12
CA PRO A 195 -4.15 11.18 -16.68
C PRO A 195 -5.18 11.43 -15.56
N PRO A 196 -6.43 11.80 -15.91
CA PRO A 196 -7.49 11.98 -14.91
C PRO A 196 -7.58 10.81 -13.93
N PRO A 197 -7.77 11.09 -12.61
CA PRO A 197 -7.78 10.05 -11.59
C PRO A 197 -9.00 9.13 -11.74
N PRO A 198 -8.91 7.88 -11.24
CA PRO A 198 -10.02 6.96 -11.24
C PRO A 198 -11.12 7.37 -10.26
N LEU A 199 -12.34 6.88 -10.49
CA LEU A 199 -13.51 7.17 -9.66
C LEU A 199 -13.60 6.28 -8.40
N ASP A 200 -12.92 5.13 -8.41
CA ASP A 200 -12.94 4.16 -7.30
C ASP A 200 -11.64 3.35 -7.22
N LEU A 201 -11.54 2.50 -6.19
CA LEU A 201 -10.34 1.70 -5.91
C LEU A 201 -9.98 0.74 -7.05
N THR A 202 -10.95 0.26 -7.83
CA THR A 202 -10.68 -0.69 -8.93
C THR A 202 -9.99 -0.02 -10.11
N GLY A 203 -10.13 1.29 -10.25
CA GLY A 203 -9.47 2.07 -11.27
C GLY A 203 -8.01 2.42 -10.94
N VAL A 204 -7.55 2.22 -9.69
CA VAL A 204 -6.19 2.66 -9.26
C VAL A 204 -5.10 1.87 -9.97
N LEU A 205 -5.19 0.53 -10.02
CA LEU A 205 -4.18 -0.28 -10.73
C LEU A 205 -4.07 0.11 -12.22
N PRO A 206 -5.12 0.10 -13.05
CA PRO A 206 -4.99 0.49 -14.45
C PRO A 206 -4.52 1.94 -14.64
N TRP A 207 -4.82 2.83 -13.69
CA TRP A 207 -4.32 4.19 -13.72
C TRP A 207 -2.81 4.25 -13.44
N MET A 208 -2.30 3.53 -12.43
CA MET A 208 -0.87 3.40 -12.15
C MET A 208 -0.11 2.77 -13.32
N GLN A 209 -0.67 1.73 -13.93
CA GLN A 209 -0.08 1.08 -15.11
C GLN A 209 0.14 2.09 -16.25
N ARG A 210 -0.83 2.95 -16.53
CA ARG A 210 -0.70 4.02 -17.55
C ARG A 210 0.41 5.01 -17.21
N ILE A 211 0.50 5.44 -15.93
CA ILE A 211 1.56 6.36 -15.47
C ILE A 211 2.93 5.73 -15.67
N LEU A 212 3.14 4.54 -15.13
CA LEU A 212 4.43 3.85 -15.19
C LEU A 212 4.83 3.52 -16.63
N THR A 213 3.94 2.98 -17.45
CA THR A 213 4.21 2.70 -18.86
C THR A 213 4.59 3.96 -19.62
N SER A 214 3.93 5.10 -19.36
CA SER A 214 4.27 6.38 -20.01
C SER A 214 5.67 6.87 -19.64
N LYS A 215 6.09 6.69 -18.39
CA LYS A 215 7.43 7.08 -17.91
C LYS A 215 8.54 6.26 -18.59
N TYR A 216 8.40 4.95 -18.60
CA TYR A 216 9.43 4.06 -19.14
C TYR A 216 9.55 4.17 -20.66
N LYS A 217 8.44 4.32 -21.40
CA LYS A 217 8.49 4.59 -22.86
C LYS A 217 9.15 5.93 -23.22
N LYS A 218 9.14 6.92 -22.31
CA LYS A 218 9.87 8.18 -22.53
C LYS A 218 11.38 8.02 -22.30
N SER A 219 11.78 7.17 -21.34
CA SER A 219 13.21 6.89 -21.04
C SER A 219 13.91 6.21 -22.22
N ASP A 220 13.28 5.21 -22.84
CA ASP A 220 13.85 4.46 -23.97
C ASP A 220 14.01 5.28 -25.26
N ARG A 221 13.36 6.44 -25.37
CA ARG A 221 13.49 7.35 -26.53
C ARG A 221 14.61 8.37 -26.38
N ASN A 222 15.20 8.50 -25.23
CA ASN A 222 16.25 9.46 -24.90
C ASN A 222 17.64 8.80 -24.71
N THR A 223 17.73 7.51 -24.93
CA THR A 223 18.98 6.71 -25.03
C THR A 223 19.24 6.32 -26.46
#